data_af80465fd17ac6fa19902e55e692395c
#
_entry.id   af80465fd17ac6fa19902e55e692395c
#
_cell.length_a   1.000
_cell.length_b   1.000
_cell.length_c   1.000
_cell.angle_alpha   90.00
_cell.angle_beta   90.00
_cell.angle_gamma   90.00
#
_symmetry.space_group_name_H-M   'P 1'
#
loop_
_entity.id
_entity.type
_entity.pdbx_description
1 polymer ?
#
loop_
_entity_poly.entity_id
_entity_poly.type
_entity_poly.pdbx_seq_one_letter_code
_entity_poly.pdbx_strand_id
1 'polypeptide(L)'
;MRGKLTLQQRLILPIVLLGLVALLSNILAVFSINNVHANAGTIVDEYMVSEGKLEEIRRSMMDIHRLALSHIVAEDHATMIRLVQEIKAEEAGLDEKLAGYESFAAGTDLETYQSLLRDYEAFKHALVYLVCASADSKTQDAYAMANGDVALWSEAAEADIDALYASVSRQAEAARGRLSIVYITSLVISAVTLVIGVLL
;
A
#
# COMPACT_ATOMS: atom_id res chain seq x y z
N MET A 1 -23.96 38.15 -48.73
CA MET A 1 -23.54 39.44 -48.15
C MET A 1 -22.30 39.18 -47.28
N ARG A 2 -21.07 39.43 -47.74
CA ARG A 2 -19.85 39.35 -46.95
C ARG A 2 -19.67 40.74 -46.29
N GLY A 3 -20.02 40.85 -45.00
CA GLY A 3 -19.79 42.06 -44.23
C GLY A 3 -18.28 42.32 -44.18
N LYS A 4 -17.84 43.43 -44.75
CA LYS A 4 -16.44 43.87 -44.67
C LYS A 4 -16.19 44.36 -43.23
N LEU A 5 -15.43 43.56 -42.47
CA LEU A 5 -14.95 43.94 -41.14
C LEU A 5 -14.20 45.29 -41.22
N THR A 6 -14.50 46.21 -40.32
CA THR A 6 -13.81 47.51 -40.21
C THR A 6 -12.37 47.26 -39.81
N LEU A 7 -11.47 48.21 -40.12
CA LEU A 7 -10.01 48.10 -39.81
C LEU A 7 -9.78 47.83 -38.29
N GLN A 8 -10.58 48.43 -37.43
CA GLN A 8 -10.55 48.22 -35.99
C GLN A 8 -10.94 46.75 -35.61
N GLN A 9 -11.98 46.22 -36.24
CA GLN A 9 -12.40 44.84 -35.96
C GLN A 9 -11.35 43.80 -36.43
N ARG A 10 -10.62 44.09 -37.49
CA ARG A 10 -9.52 43.23 -37.97
C ARG A 10 -8.31 43.20 -37.03
N LEU A 11 -8.09 44.29 -36.26
CA LEU A 11 -7.01 44.41 -35.29
C LEU A 11 -7.41 43.84 -33.91
N ILE A 12 -8.66 44.07 -33.49
CA ILE A 12 -9.13 43.65 -32.17
C ILE A 12 -9.43 42.15 -32.13
N LEU A 13 -9.98 41.55 -33.20
CA LEU A 13 -10.38 40.15 -33.27
C LEU A 13 -9.23 39.18 -32.93
N PRO A 14 -8.02 39.27 -33.50
CA PRO A 14 -6.89 38.42 -33.14
C PRO A 14 -6.46 38.58 -31.67
N ILE A 15 -6.48 39.80 -31.13
CA ILE A 15 -6.09 40.05 -29.73
C ILE A 15 -7.08 39.43 -28.77
N VAL A 16 -8.37 39.56 -29.03
CA VAL A 16 -9.42 38.91 -28.20
C VAL A 16 -9.32 37.37 -28.29
N LEU A 17 -9.06 36.85 -29.49
CA LEU A 17 -8.92 35.38 -29.70
C LEU A 17 -7.68 34.83 -28.98
N LEU A 18 -6.55 35.56 -29.06
CA LEU A 18 -5.34 35.22 -28.31
C LEU A 18 -5.55 35.26 -26.80
N GLY A 19 -6.28 36.23 -26.29
CA GLY A 19 -6.66 36.34 -24.88
C GLY A 19 -7.54 35.18 -24.44
N LEU A 20 -8.48 34.74 -25.28
CA LEU A 20 -9.36 33.62 -25.01
C LEU A 20 -8.61 32.27 -25.00
N VAL A 21 -7.69 32.08 -25.96
CA VAL A 21 -6.80 30.94 -26.03
C VAL A 21 -5.90 30.87 -24.81
N ALA A 22 -5.30 31.96 -24.39
CA ALA A 22 -4.48 32.03 -23.20
C ALA A 22 -5.26 31.71 -21.93
N LEU A 23 -6.49 32.21 -21.81
CA LEU A 23 -7.37 31.95 -20.68
C LEU A 23 -7.76 30.49 -20.59
N LEU A 24 -8.14 29.88 -21.72
CA LEU A 24 -8.45 28.44 -21.80
C LEU A 24 -7.23 27.58 -21.45
N SER A 25 -6.04 27.94 -21.95
CA SER A 25 -4.80 27.24 -21.62
C SER A 25 -4.48 27.27 -20.13
N ASN A 26 -4.67 28.42 -19.47
CA ASN A 26 -4.47 28.53 -18.03
C ASN A 26 -5.47 27.70 -17.22
N ILE A 27 -6.74 27.70 -17.62
CA ILE A 27 -7.76 26.87 -16.97
C ILE A 27 -7.39 25.39 -17.08
N LEU A 28 -7.03 24.91 -18.27
CA LEU A 28 -6.59 23.53 -18.50
C LEU A 28 -5.34 23.17 -17.68
N ALA A 29 -4.38 24.10 -17.57
CA ALA A 29 -3.18 23.90 -16.76
C ALA A 29 -3.52 23.70 -15.27
N VAL A 30 -4.42 24.52 -14.72
CA VAL A 30 -4.86 24.41 -13.32
C VAL A 30 -5.59 23.06 -13.08
N PHE A 31 -6.48 22.65 -13.97
CA PHE A 31 -7.14 21.35 -13.88
C PHE A 31 -6.13 20.20 -13.93
N SER A 32 -5.14 20.27 -14.81
CA SER A 32 -4.09 19.28 -14.93
C SER A 32 -3.26 19.16 -13.65
N ILE A 33 -2.84 20.29 -13.08
CA ILE A 33 -2.04 20.32 -11.85
C ILE A 33 -2.84 19.72 -10.68
N ASN A 34 -4.11 20.07 -10.54
CA ASN A 34 -4.96 19.53 -9.48
C ASN A 34 -5.16 18.01 -9.62
N ASN A 35 -5.36 17.51 -10.84
CA ASN A 35 -5.48 16.06 -11.07
C ASN A 35 -4.17 15.32 -10.77
N VAL A 36 -3.02 15.89 -11.15
CA VAL A 36 -1.70 15.32 -10.84
C VAL A 36 -1.49 15.30 -9.33
N HIS A 37 -1.81 16.40 -8.63
CA HIS A 37 -1.66 16.47 -7.18
C HIS A 37 -2.54 15.46 -6.44
N ALA A 38 -3.82 15.35 -6.81
CA ALA A 38 -4.74 14.39 -6.20
C ALA A 38 -4.29 12.94 -6.41
N ASN A 39 -3.90 12.56 -7.64
CA ASN A 39 -3.42 11.20 -7.91
C ASN A 39 -2.07 10.90 -7.25
N ALA A 40 -1.17 11.90 -7.15
CA ALA A 40 0.09 11.73 -6.43
C ALA A 40 -0.15 11.54 -4.92
N GLY A 41 -1.09 12.29 -4.33
CA GLY A 41 -1.52 12.11 -2.95
C GLY A 41 -2.00 10.67 -2.69
N THR A 42 -2.91 10.15 -3.52
CA THR A 42 -3.40 8.76 -3.40
C THR A 42 -2.25 7.74 -3.42
N ILE A 43 -1.24 7.92 -4.30
CA ILE A 43 -0.11 7.00 -4.35
C ILE A 43 0.69 7.02 -3.05
N VAL A 44 0.91 8.19 -2.47
CA VAL A 44 1.70 8.32 -1.24
C VAL A 44 0.89 7.93 -0.02
N ASP A 45 -0.32 8.49 0.14
CA ASP A 45 -1.09 8.39 1.38
C ASP A 45 -1.82 7.04 1.49
N GLU A 46 -2.11 6.38 0.39
CA GLU A 46 -2.85 5.12 0.37
C GLU A 46 -1.92 3.93 0.13
N TYR A 47 -1.21 3.89 -1.00
CA TYR A 47 -0.44 2.70 -1.37
C TYR A 47 0.89 2.58 -0.62
N MET A 48 1.68 3.64 -0.49
CA MET A 48 2.96 3.56 0.24
C MET A 48 2.75 3.33 1.74
N VAL A 49 1.70 3.91 2.33
CA VAL A 49 1.35 3.67 3.73
C VAL A 49 0.87 2.23 3.92
N SER A 50 0.05 1.70 3.00
CA SER A 50 -0.41 0.31 3.02
C SER A 50 0.76 -0.68 2.93
N GLU A 51 1.71 -0.48 1.99
CA GLU A 51 2.93 -1.30 1.88
C GLU A 51 3.76 -1.26 3.17
N GLY A 52 3.93 -0.07 3.76
CA GLY A 52 4.65 0.09 5.03
C GLY A 52 4.02 -0.68 6.17
N LYS A 53 2.68 -0.67 6.29
CA LYS A 53 1.94 -1.44 7.30
C LYS A 53 2.08 -2.95 7.10
N LEU A 54 2.02 -3.45 5.86
CA LEU A 54 2.25 -4.87 5.56
C LEU A 54 3.66 -5.32 5.96
N GLU A 55 4.66 -4.47 5.73
CA GLU A 55 6.03 -4.76 6.16
C GLU A 55 6.18 -4.79 7.69
N GLU A 56 5.48 -3.91 8.40
CA GLU A 56 5.43 -3.94 9.86
C GLU A 56 4.75 -5.20 10.40
N ILE A 57 3.66 -5.65 9.77
CA ILE A 57 2.96 -6.92 10.09
C ILE A 57 3.91 -8.10 9.88
N ARG A 58 4.56 -8.18 8.72
CA ARG A 58 5.54 -9.22 8.39
C ARG A 58 6.66 -9.29 9.42
N ARG A 59 7.23 -8.16 9.79
CA ARG A 59 8.30 -8.07 10.77
C ARG A 59 7.86 -8.60 12.13
N SER A 60 6.68 -8.24 12.62
CA SER A 60 6.14 -8.77 13.88
C SER A 60 5.93 -10.27 13.83
N MET A 61 5.41 -10.83 12.72
CA MET A 61 5.31 -12.28 12.53
C MET A 61 6.65 -12.97 12.67
N MET A 62 7.69 -12.45 11.99
CA MET A 62 9.05 -12.99 12.06
C MET A 62 9.65 -12.88 13.47
N ASP A 63 9.41 -11.78 14.18
CA ASP A 63 9.90 -11.57 15.55
C ASP A 63 9.25 -12.54 16.53
N ILE A 64 7.94 -12.78 16.43
CA ILE A 64 7.22 -13.80 17.22
C ILE A 64 7.82 -15.19 16.96
N HIS A 65 8.00 -15.56 15.69
CA HIS A 65 8.59 -16.86 15.33
C HIS A 65 10.01 -17.01 15.91
N ARG A 66 10.85 -15.99 15.79
CA ARG A 66 12.21 -15.96 16.33
C ARG A 66 12.21 -16.11 17.87
N LEU A 67 11.30 -15.43 18.56
CA LEU A 67 11.15 -15.54 20.02
C LEU A 67 10.73 -16.96 20.43
N ALA A 68 9.83 -17.58 19.69
CA ALA A 68 9.39 -18.96 19.92
C ALA A 68 10.56 -19.96 19.76
N LEU A 69 11.38 -19.81 18.71
CA LEU A 69 12.58 -20.62 18.53
C LEU A 69 13.59 -20.40 19.67
N SER A 70 13.75 -19.13 20.13
CA SER A 70 14.59 -18.80 21.27
C SER A 70 14.10 -19.45 22.56
N HIS A 71 12.80 -19.61 22.74
CA HIS A 71 12.20 -20.29 23.88
C HIS A 71 12.57 -21.78 23.95
N ILE A 72 12.65 -22.47 22.78
CA ILE A 72 13.03 -23.89 22.72
C ILE A 72 14.47 -24.12 23.21
N VAL A 73 15.37 -23.18 22.94
CA VAL A 73 16.81 -23.29 23.30
C VAL A 73 17.16 -22.60 24.61
N ALA A 74 16.19 -22.01 25.31
CA ALA A 74 16.43 -21.39 26.60
C ALA A 74 16.80 -22.43 27.65
N GLU A 75 17.91 -22.20 28.39
CA GLU A 75 18.44 -23.15 29.36
C GLU A 75 17.82 -22.99 30.76
N ASP A 76 17.26 -21.82 31.07
CA ASP A 76 16.72 -21.52 32.39
C ASP A 76 15.27 -21.04 32.34
N HIS A 77 14.56 -21.35 33.41
CA HIS A 77 13.13 -21.06 33.51
C HIS A 77 12.80 -19.54 33.55
N ALA A 78 13.69 -18.72 34.08
CA ALA A 78 13.50 -17.28 34.13
C ALA A 78 13.57 -16.67 32.71
N THR A 79 14.49 -17.14 31.87
CA THR A 79 14.58 -16.77 30.46
C THR A 79 13.35 -17.23 29.69
N MET A 80 12.85 -18.45 29.90
CA MET A 80 11.63 -18.95 29.29
C MET A 80 10.43 -18.06 29.62
N ILE A 81 10.22 -17.71 30.90
CA ILE A 81 9.13 -16.82 31.32
C ILE A 81 9.23 -15.46 30.63
N ARG A 82 10.42 -14.88 30.56
CA ARG A 82 10.64 -13.58 29.91
C ARG A 82 10.30 -13.66 28.41
N LEU A 83 10.72 -14.71 27.72
CA LEU A 83 10.43 -14.90 26.31
C LEU A 83 8.93 -15.07 26.04
N VAL A 84 8.19 -15.77 26.91
CA VAL A 84 6.71 -15.82 26.81
C VAL A 84 6.08 -14.43 26.96
N GLN A 85 6.58 -13.58 27.87
CA GLN A 85 6.09 -12.22 28.01
C GLN A 85 6.39 -11.37 26.76
N GLU A 86 7.57 -11.54 26.17
CA GLU A 86 7.96 -10.86 24.92
C GLU A 86 7.07 -11.33 23.75
N ILE A 87 6.81 -12.63 23.61
CA ILE A 87 5.89 -13.18 22.60
C ILE A 87 4.50 -12.54 22.75
N LYS A 88 3.93 -12.54 23.96
CA LYS A 88 2.62 -11.95 24.20
C LYS A 88 2.55 -10.44 23.91
N ALA A 89 3.64 -9.72 24.19
CA ALA A 89 3.71 -8.28 23.89
C ALA A 89 3.75 -8.05 22.38
N GLU A 90 4.50 -8.88 21.64
CA GLU A 90 4.60 -8.78 20.20
C GLU A 90 3.28 -9.22 19.51
N GLU A 91 2.61 -10.27 20.03
CA GLU A 91 1.27 -10.67 19.57
C GLU A 91 0.26 -9.52 19.73
N ALA A 92 0.23 -8.85 20.89
CA ALA A 92 -0.64 -7.71 21.10
C ALA A 92 -0.33 -6.55 20.15
N GLY A 93 0.96 -6.27 19.90
CA GLY A 93 1.38 -5.27 18.92
C GLY A 93 1.00 -5.64 17.50
N LEU A 94 1.06 -6.92 17.13
CA LEU A 94 0.64 -7.41 15.84
C LEU A 94 -0.89 -7.35 15.66
N ASP A 95 -1.67 -7.67 16.70
CA ASP A 95 -3.13 -7.52 16.69
C ASP A 95 -3.53 -6.06 16.38
N GLU A 96 -2.84 -5.07 16.98
CA GLU A 96 -3.06 -3.64 16.70
C GLU A 96 -2.69 -3.26 15.25
N LYS A 97 -1.57 -3.79 14.73
CA LYS A 97 -1.12 -3.55 13.35
C LYS A 97 -2.10 -4.13 12.34
N LEU A 98 -2.58 -5.36 12.57
CA LEU A 98 -3.59 -6.01 11.74
C LEU A 98 -4.90 -5.20 11.75
N ALA A 99 -5.42 -4.84 12.93
CA ALA A 99 -6.60 -3.98 13.02
C ALA A 99 -6.41 -2.63 12.31
N GLY A 100 -5.23 -2.02 12.43
CA GLY A 100 -4.86 -0.78 11.73
C GLY A 100 -4.72 -0.93 10.21
N TYR A 101 -4.61 -2.16 9.69
CA TYR A 101 -4.57 -2.45 8.25
C TYR A 101 -5.97 -2.63 7.64
N GLU A 102 -7.00 -2.94 8.42
CA GLU A 102 -8.36 -3.25 7.95
C GLU A 102 -8.91 -2.20 6.97
N SER A 103 -8.65 -0.92 7.21
CA SER A 103 -9.12 0.18 6.34
C SER A 103 -8.49 0.17 4.94
N PHE A 104 -7.35 -0.50 4.76
CA PHE A 104 -6.66 -0.66 3.48
C PHE A 104 -7.11 -1.91 2.74
N ALA A 105 -7.64 -2.91 3.45
CA ALA A 105 -8.11 -4.19 2.91
C ALA A 105 -9.55 -4.08 2.40
N ALA A 106 -9.81 -3.19 1.44
CA ALA A 106 -11.14 -2.99 0.87
C ALA A 106 -11.31 -3.70 -0.47
N GLY A 107 -12.56 -4.01 -0.84
CA GLY A 107 -12.88 -4.58 -2.15
C GLY A 107 -12.31 -5.99 -2.35
N THR A 108 -11.43 -6.15 -3.33
CA THR A 108 -10.83 -7.46 -3.70
C THR A 108 -9.84 -8.01 -2.68
N ASP A 109 -9.31 -7.15 -1.83
CA ASP A 109 -8.26 -7.54 -0.86
C ASP A 109 -8.85 -8.01 0.47
N LEU A 110 -10.16 -7.80 0.69
CA LEU A 110 -10.85 -8.18 1.93
C LEU A 110 -10.78 -9.69 2.21
N GLU A 111 -10.94 -10.53 1.20
CA GLU A 111 -10.88 -11.98 1.35
C GLU A 111 -9.49 -12.45 1.76
N THR A 112 -8.45 -11.93 1.13
CA THR A 112 -7.05 -12.23 1.46
C THR A 112 -6.70 -11.73 2.87
N TYR A 113 -7.16 -10.55 3.25
CA TYR A 113 -6.97 -10.04 4.61
C TYR A 113 -7.68 -10.91 5.65
N GLN A 114 -8.90 -11.37 5.38
CA GLN A 114 -9.59 -12.32 6.27
C GLN A 114 -8.89 -13.67 6.34
N SER A 115 -8.24 -14.13 5.25
CA SER A 115 -7.39 -15.32 5.27
C SER A 115 -6.20 -15.11 6.19
N LEU A 116 -5.49 -14.00 6.04
CA LEU A 116 -4.37 -13.63 6.92
C LEU A 116 -4.76 -13.65 8.40
N LEU A 117 -5.92 -13.11 8.75
CA LEU A 117 -6.39 -13.13 10.14
C LEU A 117 -6.64 -14.56 10.65
N ARG A 118 -7.23 -15.46 9.83
CA ARG A 118 -7.45 -16.87 10.20
C ARG A 118 -6.13 -17.61 10.37
N ASP A 119 -5.18 -17.41 9.45
CA ASP A 119 -3.90 -18.10 9.47
C ASP A 119 -3.02 -17.60 10.64
N TYR A 120 -3.10 -16.32 10.95
CA TYR A 120 -2.48 -15.75 12.15
C TYR A 120 -3.07 -16.33 13.45
N GLU A 121 -4.38 -16.49 13.56
CA GLU A 121 -5.00 -17.14 14.71
C GLU A 121 -4.56 -18.60 14.84
N ALA A 122 -4.46 -19.34 13.73
CA ALA A 122 -3.96 -20.71 13.72
C ALA A 122 -2.48 -20.77 14.14
N PHE A 123 -1.67 -19.81 13.67
CA PHE A 123 -0.27 -19.64 14.10
C PHE A 123 -0.15 -19.40 15.61
N LYS A 124 -0.95 -18.50 16.22
CA LYS A 124 -0.98 -18.27 17.66
C LYS A 124 -1.32 -19.57 18.43
N HIS A 125 -2.30 -20.32 17.94
CA HIS A 125 -2.63 -21.61 18.54
C HIS A 125 -1.47 -22.61 18.50
N ALA A 126 -0.79 -22.73 17.36
CA ALA A 126 0.37 -23.61 17.22
C ALA A 126 1.53 -23.19 18.15
N LEU A 127 1.74 -21.87 18.31
CA LEU A 127 2.75 -21.32 19.24
C LEU A 127 2.48 -21.71 20.69
N VAL A 128 1.23 -21.69 21.15
CA VAL A 128 0.88 -22.10 22.52
C VAL A 128 1.32 -23.55 22.77
N TYR A 129 1.07 -24.47 21.85
CA TYR A 129 1.49 -25.88 21.99
C TYR A 129 3.01 -26.02 21.99
N LEU A 130 3.70 -25.29 21.10
CA LEU A 130 5.17 -25.24 21.06
C LEU A 130 5.75 -24.77 22.41
N VAL A 131 5.26 -23.64 22.92
CA VAL A 131 5.73 -23.07 24.19
C VAL A 131 5.45 -24.01 25.36
N CYS A 132 4.29 -24.66 25.41
CA CYS A 132 3.98 -25.66 26.43
C CYS A 132 4.93 -26.87 26.35
N ALA A 133 5.17 -27.41 25.17
CA ALA A 133 6.09 -28.54 24.99
C ALA A 133 7.53 -28.17 25.40
N SER A 134 7.97 -26.98 25.02
CA SER A 134 9.30 -26.45 25.40
C SER A 134 9.41 -26.25 26.91
N ALA A 135 8.41 -25.68 27.57
CA ALA A 135 8.40 -25.49 29.03
C ALA A 135 8.40 -26.82 29.80
N ASP A 136 7.78 -27.87 29.25
CA ASP A 136 7.79 -29.23 29.80
C ASP A 136 9.12 -29.99 29.52
N SER A 137 10.15 -29.31 29.02
CA SER A 137 11.43 -29.92 28.62
C SER A 137 11.34 -30.96 27.52
N LYS A 138 10.24 -30.95 26.73
CA LYS A 138 10.03 -31.79 25.55
C LYS A 138 10.61 -31.12 24.30
N THR A 139 11.92 -30.84 24.34
CA THR A 139 12.61 -30.05 23.32
C THR A 139 12.43 -30.63 21.90
N GLN A 140 12.44 -31.97 21.76
CA GLN A 140 12.26 -32.62 20.46
C GLN A 140 10.85 -32.43 19.90
N ASP A 141 9.83 -32.50 20.77
CA ASP A 141 8.45 -32.25 20.38
C ASP A 141 8.25 -30.79 20.01
N ALA A 142 8.83 -29.85 20.78
CA ALA A 142 8.80 -28.44 20.47
C ALA A 142 9.46 -28.10 19.12
N TYR A 143 10.61 -28.74 18.80
CA TYR A 143 11.21 -28.62 17.46
C TYR A 143 10.35 -29.22 16.36
N ALA A 144 9.68 -30.35 16.60
CA ALA A 144 8.77 -30.91 15.63
C ALA A 144 7.58 -29.98 15.35
N MET A 145 7.02 -29.35 16.39
CA MET A 145 5.96 -28.33 16.24
C MET A 145 6.44 -27.08 15.52
N ALA A 146 7.66 -26.61 15.81
CA ALA A 146 8.25 -25.45 15.14
C ALA A 146 8.38 -25.65 13.63
N ASN A 147 8.82 -26.84 13.20
CA ASN A 147 8.96 -27.20 11.78
C ASN A 147 7.69 -27.78 11.15
N GLY A 148 6.65 -28.02 11.94
CA GLY A 148 5.35 -28.51 11.50
C GLY A 148 4.32 -27.37 11.48
N ASP A 149 3.39 -27.41 12.45
CA ASP A 149 2.22 -26.52 12.47
C ASP A 149 2.60 -25.04 12.55
N VAL A 150 3.64 -24.66 13.31
CA VAL A 150 4.07 -23.26 13.42
C VAL A 150 4.63 -22.76 12.09
N ALA A 151 5.47 -23.53 11.42
CA ALA A 151 5.99 -23.19 10.10
C ALA A 151 4.86 -23.11 9.07
N LEU A 152 3.95 -24.09 9.05
CA LEU A 152 2.81 -24.16 8.13
C LEU A 152 1.97 -22.89 8.18
N TRP A 153 1.56 -22.47 9.39
CA TRP A 153 0.69 -21.31 9.55
C TRP A 153 1.44 -19.99 9.38
N SER A 154 2.74 -19.93 9.72
CA SER A 154 3.60 -18.80 9.41
C SER A 154 3.73 -18.60 7.89
N GLU A 155 4.01 -19.67 7.14
CA GLU A 155 4.13 -19.62 5.67
C GLU A 155 2.79 -19.25 5.00
N ALA A 156 1.66 -19.74 5.52
CA ALA A 156 0.33 -19.37 5.02
C ALA A 156 0.06 -17.87 5.22
N ALA A 157 0.29 -17.35 6.42
CA ALA A 157 0.14 -15.93 6.70
C ALA A 157 1.10 -15.06 5.86
N GLU A 158 2.36 -15.49 5.67
CA GLU A 158 3.32 -14.81 4.79
C GLU A 158 2.84 -14.78 3.33
N ALA A 159 2.24 -15.86 2.83
CA ALA A 159 1.68 -15.90 1.49
C ALA A 159 0.51 -14.93 1.32
N ASP A 160 -0.34 -14.77 2.33
CA ASP A 160 -1.41 -13.78 2.33
C ASP A 160 -0.87 -12.34 2.35
N ILE A 161 0.17 -12.08 3.15
CA ILE A 161 0.87 -10.78 3.16
C ILE A 161 1.48 -10.49 1.77
N ASP A 162 2.10 -11.46 1.13
CA ASP A 162 2.67 -11.32 -0.21
C ASP A 162 1.58 -11.03 -1.26
N ALA A 163 0.42 -11.70 -1.14
CA ALA A 163 -0.71 -11.48 -2.02
C ALA A 163 -1.28 -10.05 -1.88
N LEU A 164 -1.43 -9.57 -0.64
CA LEU A 164 -1.85 -8.19 -0.34
C LEU A 164 -0.83 -7.19 -0.88
N TYR A 165 0.46 -7.41 -0.64
CA TYR A 165 1.54 -6.56 -1.13
C TYR A 165 1.54 -6.48 -2.67
N ALA A 166 1.40 -7.62 -3.35
CA ALA A 166 1.31 -7.67 -4.80
C ALA A 166 0.06 -6.95 -5.34
N SER A 167 -1.05 -6.99 -4.60
CA SER A 167 -2.27 -6.25 -4.97
C SER A 167 -2.06 -4.74 -4.86
N VAL A 168 -1.55 -4.27 -3.71
CA VAL A 168 -1.26 -2.85 -3.46
C VAL A 168 -0.25 -2.31 -4.48
N SER A 169 0.81 -3.06 -4.77
CA SER A 169 1.82 -2.67 -5.76
C SER A 169 1.23 -2.52 -7.17
N ARG A 170 0.36 -3.47 -7.60
CA ARG A 170 -0.36 -3.33 -8.89
C ARG A 170 -1.28 -2.11 -8.93
N GLN A 171 -1.96 -1.80 -7.83
CA GLN A 171 -2.82 -0.62 -7.72
C GLN A 171 -1.99 0.68 -7.81
N ALA A 172 -0.84 0.72 -7.14
CA ALA A 172 0.11 1.84 -7.22
C ALA A 172 0.65 2.04 -8.63
N GLU A 173 1.03 0.97 -9.34
CA GLU A 173 1.48 1.02 -10.73
C GLU A 173 0.37 1.52 -11.66
N ALA A 174 -0.85 1.04 -11.49
CA ALA A 174 -2.00 1.51 -12.27
C ALA A 174 -2.30 2.99 -12.04
N ALA A 175 -2.16 3.47 -10.79
CA ALA A 175 -2.30 4.88 -10.45
C ALA A 175 -1.19 5.74 -11.08
N ARG A 176 0.06 5.27 -11.06
CA ARG A 176 1.19 5.92 -11.75
C ARG A 176 0.99 5.98 -13.26
N GLY A 177 0.48 4.90 -13.86
CA GLY A 177 0.15 4.86 -15.29
C GLY A 177 -0.91 5.91 -15.66
N ARG A 178 -1.97 6.03 -14.87
CA ARG A 178 -3.00 7.08 -15.05
C ARG A 178 -2.43 8.49 -14.94
N LEU A 179 -1.53 8.74 -13.99
CA LEU A 179 -0.85 10.01 -13.80
C LEU A 179 -0.03 10.39 -15.04
N SER A 180 0.70 9.45 -15.61
CA SER A 180 1.48 9.64 -16.84
C SER A 180 0.59 10.00 -18.03
N ILE A 181 -0.56 9.32 -18.22
CA ILE A 181 -1.51 9.61 -19.29
C ILE A 181 -2.10 11.02 -19.14
N VAL A 182 -2.51 11.43 -17.93
CA VAL A 182 -3.02 12.76 -17.66
C VAL A 182 -1.98 13.81 -17.99
N TYR A 183 -0.74 13.61 -17.58
CA TYR A 183 0.38 14.53 -17.87
C TYR A 183 0.63 14.68 -19.37
N ILE A 184 0.76 13.57 -20.10
CA ILE A 184 1.00 13.58 -21.56
C ILE A 184 -0.17 14.22 -22.30
N THR A 185 -1.41 13.89 -21.95
CA THR A 185 -2.62 14.46 -22.55
C THR A 185 -2.67 15.97 -22.35
N SER A 186 -2.36 16.47 -21.15
CA SER A 186 -2.30 17.91 -20.85
C SER A 186 -1.24 18.62 -21.65
N LEU A 187 -0.07 17.99 -21.82
CA LEU A 187 1.04 18.55 -22.57
C LEU A 187 0.69 18.66 -24.07
N VAL A 188 0.04 17.63 -24.63
CA VAL A 188 -0.45 17.62 -26.01
C VAL A 188 -1.51 18.70 -26.22
N ILE A 189 -2.51 18.81 -25.33
CA ILE A 189 -3.55 19.84 -25.41
C ILE A 189 -2.92 21.23 -25.36
N SER A 190 -1.98 21.47 -24.44
CA SER A 190 -1.27 22.76 -24.32
C SER A 190 -0.49 23.10 -25.59
N ALA A 191 0.22 22.13 -26.16
CA ALA A 191 0.97 22.32 -27.40
C ALA A 191 0.04 22.64 -28.60
N VAL A 192 -1.05 21.91 -28.75
CA VAL A 192 -2.06 22.16 -29.81
C VAL A 192 -2.68 23.54 -29.65
N THR A 193 -3.03 23.92 -28.42
CA THR A 193 -3.61 25.26 -28.13
C THR A 193 -2.64 26.38 -28.49
N LEU A 194 -1.35 26.19 -28.16
CA LEU A 194 -0.30 27.15 -28.50
C LEU A 194 -0.11 27.29 -30.01
N VAL A 195 -0.08 26.17 -30.76
CA VAL A 195 0.04 26.19 -32.24
C VAL A 195 -1.16 26.89 -32.88
N ILE A 196 -2.38 26.60 -32.41
CA ILE A 196 -3.60 27.29 -32.89
C ILE A 196 -3.48 28.82 -32.62
N GLY A 197 -3.05 29.19 -31.42
CA GLY A 197 -2.88 30.62 -31.05
C GLY A 197 -1.82 31.34 -31.90
N VAL A 198 -0.80 30.65 -32.36
CA VAL A 198 0.24 31.24 -33.24
C VAL A 198 -0.22 31.35 -34.70
N LEU A 199 -1.10 30.44 -35.16
CA LEU A 199 -1.59 30.42 -36.54
C LEU A 199 -2.77 31.38 -36.81
N LEU A 200 -3.42 31.88 -35.76
CA LEU A 200 -4.53 32.85 -35.82
C LEU A 200 -4.02 34.30 -35.78
#